data_92cedfe21054bf802f06e61059fde9fa
#
_entry.id   92cedfe21054bf802f06e61059fde9fa
#
_cell.length_a   1.000
_cell.length_b   1.000
_cell.length_c   1.000
_cell.angle_alpha   90.00
_cell.angle_beta   90.00
_cell.angle_gamma   90.00
#
_symmetry.space_group_name_H-M   'P 1'
#
loop_
_entity.id
_entity.type
_entity.pdbx_description
1 polymer ?
#
loop_
_entity_poly.entity_id
_entity_poly.type
_entity_poly.pdbx_seq_one_letter_code
_entity_poly.pdbx_strand_id
1 'polypeptide(L)'
;EMSASLVGSEMCIRDRSKPTQASVKELQGMGIQPDVVVCRTEIPLDKAIRDKISLFCNVPNSQVIQNLDVETLYEVPLAMEKENLAQTVCKCLHLDCPEPDIKGWEDMVNSIKNLNKEVTVALVGKYTALHDAYISVVESLKHGGFAHNAQVNIKWVNSEDVTPENVADFLGDVSGVLVPGGFGDRGIDGKIYAIQYARENNIPFLGLCLGMQLSIVEFARNVVGWNDAHSAELDPSTTHPVIHLMPDQNGVEDIGGTLRLGSYPCVLAKDSKAYALYGEETIHERHRHRYEVNNYYRD
;
A
#
# COMPACT_ATOMS: atom_id res chain seq x y z
N GLU A 1 4.29 0.10 19.51
CA GLU A 1 2.85 0.37 19.32
C GLU A 1 2.17 0.44 20.69
N MET A 2 1.88 1.65 21.16
CA MET A 2 0.93 1.82 22.24
C MET A 2 -0.25 2.63 21.71
N SER A 3 -1.16 1.96 21.06
CA SER A 3 -2.48 2.51 20.77
C SER A 3 -3.36 2.28 21.98
N ALA A 4 -3.45 3.29 22.85
CA ALA A 4 -4.47 3.30 23.90
C ALA A 4 -5.76 3.84 23.31
N SER A 5 -6.58 2.96 22.75
CA SER A 5 -7.98 3.22 22.45
C SER A 5 -8.75 3.24 23.77
N LEU A 6 -9.08 4.43 24.26
CA LEU A 6 -10.04 4.62 25.34
C LEU A 6 -11.37 5.05 24.72
N VAL A 7 -12.21 4.07 24.43
CA VAL A 7 -13.59 4.28 24.00
C VAL A 7 -14.48 4.42 25.24
N GLY A 8 -15.19 5.57 25.32
CA GLY A 8 -16.48 5.70 25.99
C GLY A 8 -16.47 5.92 27.49
N SER A 9 -16.45 7.16 27.88
CA SER A 9 -17.27 7.80 28.92
C SER A 9 -16.90 9.28 28.97
N GLU A 10 -17.75 10.15 29.51
CA GLU A 10 -17.42 11.55 29.81
C GLU A 10 -16.18 11.63 30.70
N MET A 11 -15.00 11.51 30.07
CA MET A 11 -13.75 11.57 30.76
C MET A 11 -13.49 13.00 31.23
N CYS A 12 -13.34 13.16 32.52
CA CYS A 12 -12.92 14.42 33.16
C CYS A 12 -11.69 14.98 32.42
N ILE A 13 -11.61 16.30 32.21
CA ILE A 13 -10.46 17.03 31.63
C ILE A 13 -9.11 16.50 32.18
N ARG A 14 -9.11 16.06 33.41
CA ARG A 14 -7.93 15.50 34.09
C ARG A 14 -7.42 14.21 33.44
N ASP A 15 -8.30 13.39 32.94
CA ASP A 15 -7.97 12.07 32.40
C ASP A 15 -7.59 12.14 30.91
N ARG A 16 -8.11 13.11 30.14
CA ARG A 16 -7.84 13.28 28.71
C ARG A 16 -6.39 13.65 28.39
N SER A 17 -5.68 14.35 29.29
CA SER A 17 -4.29 14.76 29.08
C SER A 17 -3.25 13.80 29.69
N LYS A 18 -3.67 12.84 30.54
CA LYS A 18 -2.75 11.94 31.24
C LYS A 18 -1.95 11.01 30.31
N PRO A 19 -2.51 10.39 29.26
CA PRO A 19 -1.73 9.55 28.35
C PRO A 19 -0.59 10.34 27.70
N THR A 20 -0.88 11.55 27.21
CA THR A 20 0.14 12.45 26.62
C THR A 20 1.23 12.81 27.64
N GLN A 21 0.84 13.17 28.88
CA GLN A 21 1.79 13.47 29.95
C GLN A 21 2.67 12.26 30.31
N ALA A 22 2.09 11.05 30.33
CA ALA A 22 2.83 9.82 30.62
C ALA A 22 3.88 9.53 29.53
N SER A 23 3.48 9.62 28.25
CA SER A 23 4.39 9.41 27.11
C SER A 23 5.54 10.43 27.10
N VAL A 24 5.25 11.71 27.33
CA VAL A 24 6.30 12.75 27.40
C VAL A 24 7.21 12.55 28.61
N LYS A 25 6.66 12.15 29.76
CA LYS A 25 7.46 11.86 30.96
C LYS A 25 8.42 10.67 30.75
N GLU A 26 7.97 9.65 30.05
CA GLU A 26 8.81 8.51 29.67
C GLU A 26 9.97 8.95 28.77
N LEU A 27 9.68 9.74 27.76
CA LEU A 27 10.69 10.33 26.86
C LEU A 27 11.71 11.19 27.61
N GLN A 28 11.22 12.05 28.52
CA GLN A 28 12.08 12.87 29.38
C GLN A 28 12.94 12.02 30.34
N GLY A 29 12.41 10.88 30.80
CA GLY A 29 13.16 9.90 31.58
C GLY A 29 14.35 9.30 30.84
N MET A 30 14.30 9.27 29.51
CA MET A 30 15.40 8.88 28.62
C MET A 30 16.35 10.05 28.27
N GLY A 31 16.14 11.23 28.86
CA GLY A 31 16.96 12.42 28.63
C GLY A 31 16.57 13.24 27.39
N ILE A 32 15.41 12.99 26.80
CA ILE A 32 14.95 13.69 25.60
C ILE A 32 13.79 14.62 25.96
N GLN A 33 13.97 15.92 25.72
CA GLN A 33 12.90 16.92 25.85
C GLN A 33 12.27 17.13 24.46
N PRO A 34 10.95 16.91 24.28
CA PRO A 34 10.29 17.24 23.04
C PRO A 34 10.13 18.75 22.90
N ASP A 35 10.29 19.26 21.69
CA ASP A 35 9.97 20.66 21.35
C ASP A 35 8.50 20.81 20.96
N VAL A 36 7.92 19.85 20.28
CA VAL A 36 6.54 19.86 19.81
C VAL A 36 5.82 18.59 20.27
N VAL A 37 4.58 18.74 20.70
CA VAL A 37 3.70 17.63 21.08
C VAL A 37 2.48 17.62 20.16
N VAL A 38 2.36 16.58 19.32
CA VAL A 38 1.20 16.38 18.46
C VAL A 38 0.23 15.42 19.16
N CYS A 39 -0.96 15.92 19.45
CA CYS A 39 -2.01 15.19 20.16
C CYS A 39 -3.08 14.67 19.20
N ARG A 40 -3.10 13.37 18.91
CA ARG A 40 -4.21 12.75 18.18
C ARG A 40 -5.45 12.72 19.08
N THR A 41 -6.56 13.22 18.57
CA THR A 41 -7.81 13.32 19.31
C THR A 41 -9.03 13.31 18.39
N GLU A 42 -10.12 12.72 18.85
CA GLU A 42 -11.40 12.71 18.12
C GLU A 42 -12.16 14.04 18.28
N ILE A 43 -11.88 14.78 19.37
CA ILE A 43 -12.55 16.04 19.68
C ILE A 43 -11.54 17.17 19.83
N PRO A 44 -11.90 18.42 19.50
CA PRO A 44 -11.00 19.56 19.64
C PRO A 44 -10.45 19.70 21.06
N LEU A 45 -9.16 20.05 21.16
CA LEU A 45 -8.54 20.37 22.44
C LEU A 45 -8.98 21.78 22.88
N ASP A 46 -9.68 21.84 23.99
CA ASP A 46 -9.98 23.14 24.60
C ASP A 46 -8.73 23.80 25.18
N LYS A 47 -8.86 25.09 25.49
CA LYS A 47 -7.75 25.87 26.03
C LYS A 47 -7.20 25.28 27.34
N ALA A 48 -8.06 24.76 28.21
CA ALA A 48 -7.65 24.22 29.50
C ALA A 48 -6.81 22.94 29.35
N ILE A 49 -7.16 22.09 28.38
CA ILE A 49 -6.39 20.89 28.03
C ILE A 49 -5.03 21.27 27.41
N ARG A 50 -5.01 22.21 26.46
CA ARG A 50 -3.76 22.70 25.85
C ARG A 50 -2.83 23.31 26.91
N ASP A 51 -3.33 24.20 27.76
CA ASP A 51 -2.56 24.81 28.84
C ASP A 51 -1.99 23.76 29.80
N LYS A 52 -2.75 22.72 30.09
CA LYS A 52 -2.32 21.62 30.95
C LYS A 52 -1.25 20.75 30.30
N ILE A 53 -1.39 20.40 29.03
CA ILE A 53 -0.36 19.65 28.28
C ILE A 53 0.92 20.48 28.21
N SER A 54 0.82 21.74 27.84
CA SER A 54 1.93 22.68 27.81
C SER A 54 2.69 22.71 29.15
N LEU A 55 1.98 22.87 30.24
CA LEU A 55 2.58 22.92 31.58
C LEU A 55 3.29 21.61 31.97
N PHE A 56 2.60 20.47 31.80
CA PHE A 56 3.13 19.18 32.29
C PHE A 56 4.16 18.55 31.34
N CYS A 57 4.13 18.89 30.06
CA CYS A 57 5.12 18.43 29.07
C CYS A 57 6.30 19.41 28.92
N ASN A 58 6.26 20.55 29.59
CA ASN A 58 7.27 21.61 29.50
C ASN A 58 7.52 22.05 28.05
N VAL A 59 6.44 22.32 27.32
CA VAL A 59 6.47 22.84 25.96
C VAL A 59 5.59 24.11 25.89
N PRO A 60 5.93 25.10 25.07
CA PRO A 60 5.06 26.25 24.84
C PRO A 60 3.67 25.86 24.34
N ASN A 61 2.64 26.62 24.67
CA ASN A 61 1.26 26.33 24.27
C ASN A 61 1.10 26.30 22.72
N SER A 62 1.86 27.13 22.01
CA SER A 62 1.92 27.15 20.55
C SER A 62 2.56 25.90 19.92
N GLN A 63 3.24 25.08 20.72
CA GLN A 63 3.87 23.82 20.30
C GLN A 63 3.06 22.60 20.71
N VAL A 64 1.86 22.78 21.27
CA VAL A 64 0.85 21.74 21.49
C VAL A 64 -0.09 21.74 20.31
N ILE A 65 0.13 20.84 19.37
CA ILE A 65 -0.59 20.71 18.10
C ILE A 65 -1.68 19.65 18.25
N GLN A 66 -2.90 19.96 17.85
CA GLN A 66 -3.93 18.93 17.77
C GLN A 66 -3.93 18.28 16.39
N ASN A 67 -4.13 16.98 16.37
CA ASN A 67 -4.41 16.19 15.19
C ASN A 67 -5.78 15.53 15.35
N LEU A 68 -6.80 16.20 14.85
CA LEU A 68 -8.17 15.68 14.85
C LEU A 68 -8.29 14.53 13.84
N ASP A 69 -9.15 13.57 14.17
CA ASP A 69 -9.54 12.56 13.21
C ASP A 69 -10.25 13.24 12.03
N VAL A 70 -9.90 12.81 10.83
CA VAL A 70 -10.35 13.39 9.56
C VAL A 70 -11.01 12.31 8.70
N GLU A 71 -11.77 12.72 7.71
CA GLU A 71 -12.51 11.82 6.82
C GLU A 71 -11.58 10.97 5.95
N THR A 72 -10.48 11.57 5.49
CA THR A 72 -9.44 10.87 4.73
C THR A 72 -8.06 11.22 5.26
N LEU A 73 -7.13 10.26 5.26
CA LEU A 73 -5.75 10.48 5.70
C LEU A 73 -5.04 11.60 4.93
N TYR A 74 -5.47 11.86 3.70
CA TYR A 74 -4.92 12.94 2.86
C TYR A 74 -5.28 14.33 3.38
N GLU A 75 -6.23 14.45 4.29
CA GLU A 75 -6.60 15.70 4.96
C GLU A 75 -5.67 16.07 6.13
N VAL A 76 -4.92 15.08 6.66
CA VAL A 76 -4.04 15.30 7.81
C VAL A 76 -3.03 16.43 7.57
N PRO A 77 -2.32 16.53 6.43
CA PRO A 77 -1.42 17.65 6.16
C PRO A 77 -2.11 19.01 6.24
N LEU A 78 -3.35 19.12 5.74
CA LEU A 78 -4.13 20.34 5.79
C LEU A 78 -4.56 20.69 7.24
N ALA A 79 -4.91 19.67 8.03
CA ALA A 79 -5.22 19.85 9.45
C ALA A 79 -3.99 20.31 10.25
N MET A 80 -2.82 19.75 9.95
CA MET A 80 -1.54 20.15 10.57
C MET A 80 -1.16 21.58 10.21
N GLU A 81 -1.38 21.99 8.95
CA GLU A 81 -1.08 23.35 8.51
C GLU A 81 -1.98 24.38 9.18
N LYS A 82 -3.27 24.07 9.39
CA LYS A 82 -4.18 24.91 10.18
C LYS A 82 -3.73 25.15 11.62
N GLU A 83 -2.96 24.21 12.18
CA GLU A 83 -2.32 24.31 13.50
C GLU A 83 -0.92 24.95 13.43
N ASN A 84 -0.48 25.43 12.27
CA ASN A 84 0.84 26.02 12.00
C ASN A 84 2.01 25.08 12.36
N LEU A 85 1.86 23.77 12.12
CA LEU A 85 2.90 22.79 12.47
C LEU A 85 4.19 23.06 11.70
N ALA A 86 4.14 23.32 10.38
CA ALA A 86 5.32 23.57 9.55
C ALA A 86 6.13 24.74 10.09
N GLN A 87 5.49 25.88 10.32
CA GLN A 87 6.12 27.09 10.88
C GLN A 87 6.71 26.84 12.28
N THR A 88 5.98 26.09 13.11
CA THR A 88 6.43 25.76 14.46
C THR A 88 7.69 24.91 14.41
N VAL A 89 7.74 23.90 13.55
CA VAL A 89 8.92 23.03 13.38
C VAL A 89 10.10 23.81 12.81
N CYS A 90 9.91 24.63 11.77
CA CYS A 90 10.97 25.48 11.21
C CYS A 90 11.56 26.41 12.26
N LYS A 91 10.70 26.99 13.11
CA LYS A 91 11.14 27.85 14.21
C LYS A 91 11.97 27.09 15.26
N CYS A 92 11.54 25.88 15.65
CA CYS A 92 12.30 25.05 16.59
C CYS A 92 13.67 24.63 16.04
N LEU A 93 13.73 24.40 14.72
CA LEU A 93 14.97 24.03 14.03
C LEU A 93 15.84 25.23 13.61
N HIS A 94 15.39 26.46 13.89
CA HIS A 94 16.06 27.70 13.45
C HIS A 94 16.23 27.80 11.94
N LEU A 95 15.24 27.28 11.18
CA LEU A 95 15.20 27.34 9.74
C LEU A 95 14.33 28.52 9.29
N ASP A 96 14.82 29.26 8.31
CA ASP A 96 14.04 30.30 7.62
C ASP A 96 13.39 29.65 6.38
N CYS A 97 12.10 29.36 6.50
CA CYS A 97 11.33 28.67 5.47
C CYS A 97 10.17 29.56 5.01
N PRO A 98 9.89 29.61 3.69
CA PRO A 98 8.70 30.29 3.20
C PRO A 98 7.43 29.59 3.67
N GLU A 99 6.29 30.27 3.57
CA GLU A 99 4.99 29.65 3.76
C GLU A 99 4.81 28.50 2.77
N PRO A 100 4.28 27.34 3.20
CA PRO A 100 4.09 26.19 2.33
C PRO A 100 3.01 26.46 1.29
N ASP A 101 3.29 26.13 0.03
CA ASP A 101 2.27 26.09 -1.02
C ASP A 101 1.54 24.74 -0.97
N ILE A 102 0.37 24.74 -0.35
CA ILE A 102 -0.46 23.55 -0.18
C ILE A 102 -1.67 23.50 -1.12
N LYS A 103 -1.80 24.47 -2.05
CA LYS A 103 -2.99 24.57 -2.90
C LYS A 103 -3.24 23.32 -3.73
N GLY A 104 -2.21 22.74 -4.33
CA GLY A 104 -2.34 21.49 -5.10
C GLY A 104 -2.82 20.33 -4.24
N TRP A 105 -2.41 20.29 -2.97
CA TRP A 105 -2.85 19.27 -2.02
C TRP A 105 -4.32 19.49 -1.60
N GLU A 106 -4.75 20.73 -1.36
CA GLU A 106 -6.15 21.08 -1.09
C GLU A 106 -7.06 20.66 -2.26
N ASP A 107 -6.67 20.98 -3.49
CA ASP A 107 -7.42 20.62 -4.70
C ASP A 107 -7.55 19.10 -4.83
N MET A 108 -6.50 18.33 -4.54
CA MET A 108 -6.52 16.87 -4.51
C MET A 108 -7.48 16.35 -3.43
N VAL A 109 -7.40 16.84 -2.20
CA VAL A 109 -8.29 16.42 -1.11
C VAL A 109 -9.75 16.71 -1.43
N ASN A 110 -10.03 17.89 -2.00
CA ASN A 110 -11.37 18.23 -2.44
C ASN A 110 -11.87 17.28 -3.54
N SER A 111 -11.01 16.87 -4.46
CA SER A 111 -11.35 15.88 -5.48
C SER A 111 -11.68 14.52 -4.87
N ILE A 112 -10.89 14.07 -3.89
CA ILE A 112 -11.12 12.80 -3.19
C ILE A 112 -12.47 12.78 -2.47
N LYS A 113 -12.86 13.89 -1.85
CA LYS A 113 -14.16 14.01 -1.17
C LYS A 113 -15.36 14.07 -2.10
N ASN A 114 -15.16 14.32 -3.39
CA ASN A 114 -16.20 14.48 -4.39
C ASN A 114 -16.15 13.44 -5.52
N LEU A 115 -15.60 12.25 -5.23
CA LEU A 115 -15.60 11.15 -6.18
C LEU A 115 -17.04 10.76 -6.55
N ASN A 116 -17.31 10.54 -7.85
CA ASN A 116 -18.66 10.30 -8.34
C ASN A 116 -18.85 9.00 -9.12
N LYS A 117 -17.81 8.17 -9.16
CA LYS A 117 -17.84 6.82 -9.72
C LYS A 117 -17.41 5.82 -8.65
N GLU A 118 -17.83 4.58 -8.81
CA GLU A 118 -17.39 3.47 -7.98
C GLU A 118 -16.95 2.32 -8.86
N VAL A 119 -15.87 1.66 -8.48
CA VAL A 119 -15.39 0.42 -9.09
C VAL A 119 -15.00 -0.57 -8.01
N THR A 120 -15.27 -1.83 -8.22
CA THR A 120 -14.85 -2.90 -7.31
C THR A 120 -13.71 -3.69 -7.93
N VAL A 121 -12.60 -3.80 -7.23
CA VAL A 121 -11.43 -4.59 -7.64
C VAL A 121 -11.26 -5.74 -6.67
N ALA A 122 -11.26 -6.99 -7.19
CA ALA A 122 -10.91 -8.15 -6.39
C ALA A 122 -9.41 -8.21 -6.19
N LEU A 123 -8.97 -8.22 -4.93
CA LEU A 123 -7.59 -8.52 -4.55
C LEU A 123 -7.51 -9.98 -4.11
N VAL A 124 -6.96 -10.83 -5.00
CA VAL A 124 -6.88 -12.27 -4.79
C VAL A 124 -5.52 -12.62 -4.19
N GLY A 125 -5.48 -12.77 -2.88
CA GLY A 125 -4.26 -12.98 -2.12
C GLY A 125 -4.40 -14.02 -1.02
N LYS A 126 -3.32 -14.28 -0.27
CA LYS A 126 -3.31 -15.24 0.83
C LYS A 126 -3.32 -14.61 2.23
N TYR A 127 -3.12 -13.31 2.32
CA TYR A 127 -3.08 -12.56 3.60
C TYR A 127 -4.29 -11.63 3.73
N THR A 128 -5.44 -12.04 3.21
CA THR A 128 -6.65 -11.22 3.15
C THR A 128 -7.28 -10.94 4.52
N ALA A 129 -6.98 -11.74 5.54
CA ALA A 129 -7.38 -11.48 6.91
C ALA A 129 -6.54 -10.36 7.58
N LEU A 130 -5.34 -10.06 7.05
CA LEU A 130 -4.46 -9.01 7.54
C LEU A 130 -4.30 -7.95 6.44
N HIS A 131 -5.23 -7.00 6.37
CA HIS A 131 -5.30 -5.99 5.31
C HIS A 131 -4.00 -5.17 5.18
N ASP A 132 -3.29 -4.93 6.28
CA ASP A 132 -2.03 -4.19 6.29
C ASP A 132 -0.93 -4.85 5.44
N ALA A 133 -1.00 -6.17 5.21
CA ALA A 133 -0.06 -6.87 4.33
C ALA A 133 -0.10 -6.34 2.89
N TYR A 134 -1.21 -5.76 2.48
CA TYR A 134 -1.42 -5.22 1.13
C TYR A 134 -1.67 -3.72 1.09
N ILE A 135 -1.36 -2.99 2.16
CA ILE A 135 -1.67 -1.56 2.28
C ILE A 135 -1.16 -0.73 1.09
N SER A 136 0.08 -0.98 0.64
CA SER A 136 0.65 -0.26 -0.51
C SER A 136 -0.09 -0.53 -1.81
N VAL A 137 -0.57 -1.77 -2.00
CA VAL A 137 -1.36 -2.15 -3.19
C VAL A 137 -2.72 -1.46 -3.17
N VAL A 138 -3.39 -1.48 -2.01
CA VAL A 138 -4.68 -0.82 -1.80
C VAL A 138 -4.57 0.69 -2.03
N GLU A 139 -3.56 1.33 -1.45
CA GLU A 139 -3.35 2.77 -1.64
C GLU A 139 -3.02 3.11 -3.10
N SER A 140 -2.23 2.29 -3.80
CA SER A 140 -1.95 2.48 -5.22
C SER A 140 -3.22 2.37 -6.07
N LEU A 141 -4.11 1.43 -5.77
CA LEU A 141 -5.42 1.31 -6.44
C LEU A 141 -6.30 2.53 -6.18
N LYS A 142 -6.32 3.03 -4.93
CA LYS A 142 -7.05 4.27 -4.59
C LYS A 142 -6.50 5.47 -5.36
N HIS A 143 -5.16 5.62 -5.43
CA HIS A 143 -4.53 6.71 -6.19
C HIS A 143 -4.92 6.66 -7.67
N GLY A 144 -4.93 5.47 -8.27
CA GLY A 144 -5.46 5.29 -9.63
C GLY A 144 -6.94 5.69 -9.74
N GLY A 145 -7.73 5.33 -8.74
CA GLY A 145 -9.14 5.73 -8.65
C GLY A 145 -9.31 7.25 -8.59
N PHE A 146 -8.54 7.94 -7.75
CA PHE A 146 -8.59 9.42 -7.62
C PHE A 146 -8.32 10.11 -8.96
N ALA A 147 -7.32 9.64 -9.71
CA ALA A 147 -7.00 10.17 -11.03
C ALA A 147 -8.15 10.01 -12.05
N HIS A 148 -9.04 9.05 -11.84
CA HIS A 148 -10.20 8.76 -12.69
C HIS A 148 -11.54 9.17 -12.08
N ASN A 149 -11.53 9.92 -10.99
CA ASN A 149 -12.71 10.35 -10.24
C ASN A 149 -13.59 9.16 -9.79
N ALA A 150 -12.93 8.09 -9.33
CA ALA A 150 -13.57 6.85 -8.93
C ALA A 150 -13.11 6.40 -7.53
N GLN A 151 -14.07 6.05 -6.70
CA GLN A 151 -13.83 5.32 -5.46
C GLN A 151 -13.54 3.86 -5.79
N VAL A 152 -12.43 3.34 -5.31
CA VAL A 152 -12.09 1.92 -5.48
C VAL A 152 -12.45 1.15 -4.22
N ASN A 153 -13.40 0.23 -4.38
CA ASN A 153 -13.80 -0.72 -3.35
C ASN A 153 -12.98 -2.00 -3.52
N ILE A 154 -12.32 -2.46 -2.46
CA ILE A 154 -11.50 -3.67 -2.48
C ILE A 154 -12.35 -4.86 -2.03
N LYS A 155 -12.56 -5.83 -2.94
CA LYS A 155 -13.12 -7.13 -2.60
C LYS A 155 -11.98 -8.09 -2.25
N TRP A 156 -11.85 -8.40 -0.98
CA TRP A 156 -10.83 -9.29 -0.48
C TRP A 156 -11.19 -10.75 -0.78
N VAL A 157 -10.35 -11.44 -1.54
CA VAL A 157 -10.55 -12.84 -1.92
C VAL A 157 -9.35 -13.66 -1.45
N ASN A 158 -9.61 -14.58 -0.52
CA ASN A 158 -8.59 -15.53 -0.12
C ASN A 158 -8.37 -16.56 -1.22
N SER A 159 -7.17 -16.59 -1.77
CA SER A 159 -6.86 -17.49 -2.90
C SER A 159 -6.94 -18.99 -2.54
N GLU A 160 -6.89 -19.36 -1.26
CA GLU A 160 -7.04 -20.75 -0.83
C GLU A 160 -8.49 -21.26 -0.93
N ASP A 161 -9.45 -20.34 -0.97
CA ASP A 161 -10.88 -20.65 -1.03
C ASP A 161 -11.41 -20.70 -2.48
N VAL A 162 -10.60 -20.28 -3.46
CA VAL A 162 -11.01 -20.19 -4.86
C VAL A 162 -10.77 -21.52 -5.57
N THR A 163 -11.84 -22.06 -6.17
CA THR A 163 -11.84 -23.28 -6.99
C THR A 163 -12.45 -23.01 -8.35
N PRO A 164 -12.31 -23.92 -9.34
CA PRO A 164 -12.96 -23.78 -10.64
C PRO A 164 -14.49 -23.65 -10.55
N GLU A 165 -15.11 -24.30 -9.54
CA GLU A 165 -16.56 -24.33 -9.37
C GLU A 165 -17.12 -23.05 -8.76
N ASN A 166 -16.34 -22.33 -7.95
CA ASN A 166 -16.83 -21.17 -7.18
C ASN A 166 -16.20 -19.84 -7.59
N VAL A 167 -15.23 -19.82 -8.49
CA VAL A 167 -14.52 -18.60 -8.88
C VAL A 167 -15.47 -17.50 -9.39
N ALA A 168 -16.55 -17.88 -10.04
CA ALA A 168 -17.57 -16.96 -10.53
C ALA A 168 -18.31 -16.23 -9.38
N ASP A 169 -18.49 -16.89 -8.22
CA ASP A 169 -19.13 -16.28 -7.05
C ASP A 169 -18.26 -15.17 -6.44
N PHE A 170 -16.94 -15.34 -6.56
CA PHE A 170 -15.98 -14.33 -6.08
C PHE A 170 -15.77 -13.19 -7.08
N LEU A 171 -15.76 -13.48 -8.38
CA LEU A 171 -15.26 -12.53 -9.38
C LEU A 171 -16.31 -12.06 -10.38
N GLY A 172 -17.54 -12.59 -10.34
CA GLY A 172 -18.57 -12.28 -11.33
C GLY A 172 -19.11 -10.85 -11.30
N ASP A 173 -18.90 -10.13 -10.20
CA ASP A 173 -19.43 -8.78 -9.95
C ASP A 173 -18.33 -7.69 -9.90
N VAL A 174 -17.07 -8.04 -10.21
CA VAL A 174 -15.95 -7.09 -10.07
C VAL A 174 -15.58 -6.41 -11.39
N SER A 175 -15.10 -5.20 -11.30
CA SER A 175 -14.62 -4.39 -12.43
C SER A 175 -13.17 -4.68 -12.81
N GLY A 176 -12.43 -5.37 -11.95
CA GLY A 176 -11.03 -5.72 -12.16
C GLY A 176 -10.54 -6.76 -11.17
N VAL A 177 -9.49 -7.48 -11.54
CA VAL A 177 -8.84 -8.48 -10.70
C VAL A 177 -7.37 -8.12 -10.54
N LEU A 178 -6.89 -8.09 -9.30
CA LEU A 178 -5.48 -7.91 -8.97
C LEU A 178 -4.97 -9.12 -8.19
N VAL A 179 -3.89 -9.73 -8.68
CA VAL A 179 -3.14 -10.76 -7.96
C VAL A 179 -1.81 -10.18 -7.49
N PRO A 180 -1.61 -10.01 -6.18
CA PRO A 180 -0.41 -9.39 -5.63
C PRO A 180 0.78 -10.34 -5.61
N GLY A 181 1.95 -9.80 -5.26
CA GLY A 181 3.14 -10.56 -4.95
C GLY A 181 2.98 -11.45 -3.71
N GLY A 182 3.89 -12.38 -3.55
CA GLY A 182 3.96 -13.28 -2.41
C GLY A 182 5.02 -14.35 -2.59
N PHE A 183 5.27 -15.13 -1.55
CA PHE A 183 6.24 -16.23 -1.54
C PHE A 183 5.56 -17.54 -1.11
N GLY A 184 6.13 -18.68 -1.54
CA GLY A 184 5.64 -20.02 -1.21
C GLY A 184 4.41 -20.42 -2.02
N ASP A 185 4.01 -21.67 -1.84
CA ASP A 185 3.07 -22.44 -2.66
C ASP A 185 1.59 -22.29 -2.28
N ARG A 186 1.31 -21.72 -1.11
CA ARG A 186 -0.04 -21.63 -0.57
C ARG A 186 -0.95 -20.74 -1.44
N GLY A 187 -2.09 -21.29 -1.87
CA GLY A 187 -3.10 -20.59 -2.65
C GLY A 187 -2.72 -20.28 -4.10
N ILE A 188 -1.73 -20.99 -4.65
CA ILE A 188 -1.27 -20.79 -6.05
C ILE A 188 -2.37 -21.18 -7.04
N ASP A 189 -2.99 -22.36 -6.87
CA ASP A 189 -4.03 -22.83 -7.81
C ASP A 189 -5.23 -21.89 -7.84
N GLY A 190 -5.69 -21.41 -6.69
CA GLY A 190 -6.78 -20.43 -6.65
C GLY A 190 -6.46 -19.10 -7.33
N LYS A 191 -5.20 -18.64 -7.29
CA LYS A 191 -4.76 -17.49 -8.07
C LYS A 191 -4.79 -17.78 -9.57
N ILE A 192 -4.34 -18.97 -9.99
CA ILE A 192 -4.38 -19.41 -11.39
C ILE A 192 -5.83 -19.47 -11.88
N TYR A 193 -6.78 -20.03 -11.11
CA TYR A 193 -8.21 -20.03 -11.45
C TYR A 193 -8.79 -18.62 -11.57
N ALA A 194 -8.40 -17.72 -10.66
CA ALA A 194 -8.84 -16.33 -10.74
C ALA A 194 -8.30 -15.61 -11.99
N ILE A 195 -7.05 -15.89 -12.39
CA ILE A 195 -6.42 -15.35 -13.59
C ILE A 195 -7.12 -15.88 -14.83
N GLN A 196 -7.37 -17.20 -14.89
CA GLN A 196 -8.10 -17.84 -15.97
C GLN A 196 -9.51 -17.24 -16.14
N TYR A 197 -10.24 -17.11 -15.03
CA TYR A 197 -11.57 -16.52 -15.04
C TYR A 197 -11.55 -15.08 -15.57
N ALA A 198 -10.60 -14.27 -15.11
CA ALA A 198 -10.45 -12.90 -15.57
C ALA A 198 -10.17 -12.83 -17.09
N ARG A 199 -9.26 -13.68 -17.61
CA ARG A 199 -8.94 -13.75 -19.04
C ARG A 199 -10.16 -14.21 -19.88
N GLU A 200 -10.84 -15.26 -19.48
CA GLU A 200 -11.97 -15.83 -20.23
C GLU A 200 -13.19 -14.92 -20.24
N ASN A 201 -13.39 -14.11 -19.19
CA ASN A 201 -14.48 -13.16 -19.07
C ASN A 201 -14.12 -11.71 -19.45
N ASN A 202 -12.91 -11.47 -19.99
CA ASN A 202 -12.41 -10.15 -20.36
C ASN A 202 -12.45 -9.12 -19.22
N ILE A 203 -12.25 -9.58 -17.98
CA ILE A 203 -12.13 -8.70 -16.81
C ILE A 203 -10.71 -8.12 -16.79
N PRO A 204 -10.52 -6.79 -16.65
CA PRO A 204 -9.22 -6.18 -16.49
C PRO A 204 -8.40 -6.85 -15.38
N PHE A 205 -7.17 -7.25 -15.72
CA PHE A 205 -6.29 -7.98 -14.81
C PHE A 205 -4.95 -7.27 -14.63
N LEU A 206 -4.46 -7.27 -13.38
CA LEU A 206 -3.10 -6.84 -13.05
C LEU A 206 -2.43 -7.87 -12.14
N GLY A 207 -1.33 -8.44 -12.61
CA GLY A 207 -0.46 -9.32 -11.81
C GLY A 207 0.79 -8.59 -11.34
N LEU A 208 1.02 -8.57 -10.04
CA LEU A 208 2.23 -7.98 -9.45
C LEU A 208 3.18 -9.08 -9.00
N CYS A 209 4.45 -9.06 -9.43
CA CYS A 209 5.49 -10.01 -9.02
C CYS A 209 5.02 -11.47 -9.26
N LEU A 210 4.70 -12.22 -8.21
CA LEU A 210 4.14 -13.57 -8.31
C LEU A 210 2.85 -13.60 -9.16
N GLY A 211 1.98 -12.60 -9.05
CA GLY A 211 0.76 -12.53 -9.86
C GLY A 211 1.04 -12.43 -11.36
N MET A 212 2.07 -11.70 -11.75
CA MET A 212 2.55 -11.65 -13.13
C MET A 212 3.12 -13.01 -13.57
N GLN A 213 3.95 -13.63 -12.74
CA GLN A 213 4.50 -14.95 -13.04
C GLN A 213 3.41 -16.01 -13.23
N LEU A 214 2.39 -16.00 -12.36
CA LEU A 214 1.28 -16.95 -12.45
C LEU A 214 0.38 -16.69 -13.66
N SER A 215 0.29 -15.45 -14.18
CA SER A 215 -0.44 -15.19 -15.42
C SER A 215 0.25 -15.83 -16.64
N ILE A 216 1.57 -15.91 -16.63
CA ILE A 216 2.34 -16.61 -17.66
C ILE A 216 2.15 -18.13 -17.55
N VAL A 217 2.16 -18.67 -16.32
CA VAL A 217 1.86 -20.08 -16.06
C VAL A 217 0.46 -20.44 -16.53
N GLU A 218 -0.54 -19.62 -16.19
CA GLU A 218 -1.93 -19.81 -16.62
C GLU A 218 -2.05 -19.83 -18.16
N PHE A 219 -1.45 -18.85 -18.81
CA PHE A 219 -1.48 -18.74 -20.26
C PHE A 219 -0.79 -19.97 -20.92
N ALA A 220 0.37 -20.36 -20.43
CA ALA A 220 1.09 -21.53 -20.92
C ALA A 220 0.26 -22.82 -20.80
N ARG A 221 -0.44 -23.01 -19.67
CA ARG A 221 -1.28 -24.19 -19.44
C ARG A 221 -2.54 -24.18 -20.30
N ASN A 222 -3.30 -23.09 -20.26
CA ASN A 222 -4.68 -23.07 -20.73
C ASN A 222 -4.83 -22.52 -22.16
N VAL A 223 -3.83 -21.80 -22.68
CA VAL A 223 -3.85 -21.27 -24.05
C VAL A 223 -2.87 -22.00 -24.96
N VAL A 224 -1.62 -22.20 -24.48
CA VAL A 224 -0.59 -22.91 -25.28
C VAL A 224 -0.74 -24.42 -25.19
N GLY A 225 -1.29 -24.95 -24.08
CA GLY A 225 -1.54 -26.37 -23.88
C GLY A 225 -0.39 -27.13 -23.20
N TRP A 226 0.54 -26.45 -22.57
CA TRP A 226 1.60 -27.05 -21.76
C TRP A 226 1.10 -27.30 -20.34
N ASN A 227 0.39 -28.41 -20.14
CA ASN A 227 -0.34 -28.69 -18.89
C ASN A 227 0.49 -28.69 -17.61
N ASP A 228 1.79 -29.00 -17.71
CA ASP A 228 2.74 -29.00 -16.59
C ASP A 228 3.53 -27.70 -16.47
N ALA A 229 3.27 -26.68 -17.30
CA ALA A 229 3.98 -25.42 -17.22
C ALA A 229 3.90 -24.81 -15.81
N HIS A 230 5.04 -24.43 -15.25
CA HIS A 230 5.11 -23.89 -13.90
C HIS A 230 6.29 -22.94 -13.72
N SER A 231 6.37 -22.35 -12.54
CA SER A 231 7.58 -21.75 -12.01
C SER A 231 8.50 -22.84 -11.46
N ALA A 232 9.77 -22.86 -11.88
CA ALA A 232 10.76 -23.76 -11.30
C ALA A 232 11.04 -23.48 -9.81
N GLU A 233 10.60 -22.34 -9.27
CA GLU A 233 10.62 -22.06 -7.83
C GLU A 233 9.59 -22.89 -7.07
N LEU A 234 8.42 -23.09 -7.66
CA LEU A 234 7.26 -23.75 -7.04
C LEU A 234 7.20 -25.24 -7.38
N ASP A 235 7.60 -25.60 -8.61
CA ASP A 235 7.72 -26.98 -9.06
C ASP A 235 9.04 -27.17 -9.82
N PRO A 236 10.11 -27.59 -9.14
CA PRO A 236 11.40 -27.86 -9.80
C PRO A 236 11.37 -29.02 -10.80
N SER A 237 10.32 -29.85 -10.79
CA SER A 237 10.18 -31.02 -11.67
C SER A 237 9.47 -30.72 -12.98
N THR A 238 8.92 -29.50 -13.16
CA THR A 238 8.22 -29.11 -14.38
C THR A 238 9.10 -29.27 -15.63
N THR A 239 8.54 -29.82 -16.70
CA THR A 239 9.24 -29.92 -17.99
C THR A 239 9.13 -28.62 -18.81
N HIS A 240 8.21 -27.71 -18.43
CA HIS A 240 8.03 -26.41 -19.03
C HIS A 240 8.20 -25.30 -17.99
N PRO A 241 9.46 -25.01 -17.54
CA PRO A 241 9.74 -23.99 -16.54
C PRO A 241 9.64 -22.59 -17.17
N VAL A 242 8.42 -22.11 -17.40
CA VAL A 242 8.14 -20.80 -18.01
C VAL A 242 8.58 -19.63 -17.12
N ILE A 243 8.72 -19.89 -15.82
CA ILE A 243 9.38 -19.01 -14.86
C ILE A 243 10.58 -19.78 -14.30
N HIS A 244 11.77 -19.20 -14.42
CA HIS A 244 13.02 -19.86 -14.10
C HIS A 244 13.96 -18.92 -13.35
N LEU A 245 14.96 -19.52 -12.69
CA LEU A 245 16.03 -18.77 -12.04
C LEU A 245 16.79 -17.92 -13.06
N MET A 246 17.06 -16.68 -12.73
CA MET A 246 17.85 -15.80 -13.59
C MET A 246 19.28 -16.32 -13.74
N PRO A 247 19.91 -16.16 -14.93
CA PRO A 247 21.27 -16.64 -15.17
C PRO A 247 22.32 -16.10 -14.18
N ASP A 248 22.18 -14.86 -13.72
CA ASP A 248 23.05 -14.22 -12.74
C ASP A 248 22.79 -14.68 -11.29
N GLN A 249 21.75 -15.44 -11.06
CA GLN A 249 21.40 -16.04 -9.76
C GLN A 249 21.82 -17.50 -9.63
N ASN A 250 22.42 -18.09 -10.67
CA ASN A 250 22.95 -19.45 -10.66
C ASN A 250 24.23 -19.52 -9.81
N GLY A 251 24.29 -20.50 -8.89
CA GLY A 251 25.46 -20.73 -8.02
C GLY A 251 25.56 -19.80 -6.81
N VAL A 252 24.53 -19.00 -6.52
CA VAL A 252 24.48 -18.18 -5.32
C VAL A 252 23.94 -19.01 -4.16
N GLU A 253 24.82 -19.40 -3.23
CA GLU A 253 24.46 -20.21 -2.05
C GLU A 253 23.81 -19.38 -0.96
N ASP A 254 24.16 -18.11 -0.84
CA ASP A 254 23.68 -17.21 0.21
C ASP A 254 22.46 -16.40 -0.28
N ILE A 255 21.27 -16.81 0.17
CA ILE A 255 19.99 -16.24 -0.28
C ILE A 255 19.73 -14.83 0.29
N GLY A 256 20.39 -14.51 1.42
CA GLY A 256 20.20 -13.21 2.09
C GLY A 256 20.94 -12.07 1.41
N GLY A 257 20.22 -11.23 0.66
CA GLY A 257 20.80 -10.04 0.03
C GLY A 257 21.30 -10.22 -1.40
N THR A 258 21.19 -11.43 -1.97
CA THR A 258 21.64 -11.76 -3.34
C THR A 258 20.54 -11.72 -4.39
N LEU A 259 19.31 -11.34 -4.00
CA LEU A 259 18.21 -11.11 -4.95
C LEU A 259 18.58 -9.99 -5.92
N ARG A 260 18.00 -10.04 -7.13
CA ARG A 260 18.03 -8.89 -8.02
C ARG A 260 17.35 -7.72 -7.32
N LEU A 261 18.16 -6.82 -6.78
CA LEU A 261 17.70 -5.68 -5.99
C LEU A 261 18.03 -4.38 -6.71
N GLY A 262 17.13 -3.41 -6.58
CA GLY A 262 17.36 -2.05 -7.05
C GLY A 262 16.53 -1.68 -8.25
N SER A 263 16.87 -0.54 -8.83
CA SER A 263 16.19 0.06 -9.98
C SER A 263 16.80 -0.46 -11.27
N TYR A 264 15.94 -1.01 -12.13
CA TYR A 264 16.35 -1.54 -13.45
C TYR A 264 15.59 -0.83 -14.57
N PRO A 265 16.26 -0.56 -15.71
CA PRO A 265 15.59 0.02 -16.86
C PRO A 265 14.63 -0.99 -17.50
N CYS A 266 13.47 -0.49 -17.90
CA CYS A 266 12.47 -1.22 -18.66
C CYS A 266 12.08 -0.39 -19.88
N VAL A 267 12.30 -0.94 -21.09
CA VAL A 267 11.92 -0.30 -22.35
C VAL A 267 10.48 -0.70 -22.68
N LEU A 268 9.61 0.28 -22.80
CA LEU A 268 8.20 0.09 -23.09
C LEU A 268 7.95 0.15 -24.60
N ALA A 269 7.15 -0.82 -25.09
CA ALA A 269 6.66 -0.77 -26.48
C ALA A 269 5.71 0.42 -26.64
N LYS A 270 5.91 1.24 -27.69
CA LYS A 270 5.19 2.51 -27.91
C LYS A 270 3.70 2.35 -28.11
N ASP A 271 3.25 1.18 -28.55
CA ASP A 271 1.84 0.79 -28.73
C ASP A 271 1.22 0.12 -27.51
N SER A 272 1.98 -0.02 -26.42
CA SER A 272 1.50 -0.66 -25.21
C SER A 272 0.69 0.28 -24.32
N LYS A 273 -0.25 -0.29 -23.54
CA LYS A 273 -0.95 0.45 -22.48
C LYS A 273 0.02 0.99 -21.42
N ALA A 274 1.08 0.25 -21.12
CA ALA A 274 2.11 0.69 -20.18
C ALA A 274 2.77 1.98 -20.65
N TYR A 275 3.19 2.05 -21.92
CA TYR A 275 3.72 3.28 -22.49
C TYR A 275 2.75 4.47 -22.38
N ALA A 276 1.49 4.24 -22.71
CA ALA A 276 0.46 5.28 -22.62
C ALA A 276 0.25 5.81 -21.18
N LEU A 277 0.46 4.95 -20.16
CA LEU A 277 0.31 5.31 -18.75
C LEU A 277 1.55 6.02 -18.20
N TYR A 278 2.75 5.57 -18.55
CA TYR A 278 4.00 6.17 -18.06
C TYR A 278 4.40 7.42 -18.85
N GLY A 279 4.06 7.49 -20.13
CA GLY A 279 4.41 8.60 -21.02
C GLY A 279 5.91 8.65 -21.42
N GLU A 280 6.67 7.64 -21.08
CA GLU A 280 8.12 7.55 -21.31
C GLU A 280 8.48 6.21 -21.96
N GLU A 281 9.51 6.20 -22.83
CA GLU A 281 9.96 4.99 -23.51
C GLU A 281 10.81 4.09 -22.60
N THR A 282 11.57 4.69 -21.71
CA THR A 282 12.42 3.96 -20.75
C THR A 282 12.05 4.38 -19.34
N ILE A 283 11.53 3.47 -18.58
CA ILE A 283 11.22 3.64 -17.16
C ILE A 283 12.21 2.86 -16.30
N HIS A 284 12.27 3.20 -15.03
CA HIS A 284 13.11 2.51 -14.06
C HIS A 284 12.23 1.95 -12.96
N GLU A 285 12.13 0.61 -12.93
CA GLU A 285 11.33 -0.10 -11.95
C GLU A 285 12.20 -0.83 -10.94
N ARG A 286 11.74 -0.85 -9.70
CA ARG A 286 12.44 -1.52 -8.61
C ARG A 286 12.11 -3.00 -8.58
N HIS A 287 13.14 -3.82 -8.67
CA HIS A 287 13.05 -5.28 -8.65
C HIS A 287 13.48 -5.87 -7.31
N ARG A 288 12.88 -7.03 -6.98
CA ARG A 288 13.27 -7.88 -5.86
C ARG A 288 12.92 -9.34 -6.21
N HIS A 289 13.62 -9.89 -7.20
CA HIS A 289 13.32 -11.22 -7.76
C HIS A 289 14.58 -12.07 -7.89
N ARG A 290 14.41 -13.40 -7.80
CA ARG A 290 15.39 -14.41 -8.22
C ARG A 290 14.92 -15.13 -9.48
N TYR A 291 13.60 -15.30 -9.63
CA TYR A 291 12.96 -15.99 -10.73
C TYR A 291 12.25 -14.97 -11.60
N GLU A 292 12.38 -15.13 -12.89
CA GLU A 292 11.76 -14.29 -13.93
C GLU A 292 11.23 -15.13 -15.08
N VAL A 293 10.61 -14.48 -16.04
CA VAL A 293 10.14 -15.12 -17.27
C VAL A 293 11.32 -15.76 -18.00
N ASN A 294 11.20 -17.05 -18.31
CA ASN A 294 12.20 -17.76 -19.05
C ASN A 294 12.15 -17.37 -20.52
N ASN A 295 13.19 -16.68 -20.99
CA ASN A 295 13.24 -16.17 -22.37
C ASN A 295 13.12 -17.28 -23.44
N TYR A 296 13.42 -18.54 -23.10
CA TYR A 296 13.25 -19.68 -24.01
C TYR A 296 11.78 -19.88 -24.44
N TYR A 297 10.83 -19.50 -23.58
CA TYR A 297 9.39 -19.65 -23.82
C TYR A 297 8.70 -18.33 -24.23
N ARG A 298 9.48 -17.30 -24.57
CA ARG A 298 8.91 -15.97 -24.81
C ARG A 298 8.29 -15.82 -26.20
N ASP A 299 8.86 -16.47 -27.19
CA ASP A 299 8.42 -16.47 -28.59
C ASP A 299 7.40 -17.58 -28.84
#